data_00af4e0e6880294b17e6998848c91346
#
_entry.id   00af4e0e6880294b17e6998848c91346
#
_cell.length_a   1.000
_cell.length_b   1.000
_cell.length_c   1.000
_cell.angle_alpha   90.00
_cell.angle_beta   90.00
_cell.angle_gamma   90.00
#
_symmetry.space_group_name_H-M   'P 1'
#
loop_
_entity.id
_entity.type
_entity.pdbx_description
1 polymer ?
#
loop_
_entity_poly.entity_id
_entity_poly.type
_entity_poly.pdbx_seq_one_letter_code
_entity_poly.pdbx_strand_id
1 'polypeptide(L)'
;MRQRAGVAYVTPVADPHFPFQGLPPAVQEVRRERRSELSLQGFRLDDLMRWRVAGTLKSVEGRGRGAYLGKDGVLYLSFSPSLRKEGLNHVLTDNEGWMDPLKEYLPEGYKFNEDRDYLLPIPPDEIQMDHELNQNPGWPTK
;
A
#
# COMPACT_ATOMS: atom_id res chain seq x y z
N MET A 1 -12.14 20.10 -3.05
CA MET A 1 -10.67 20.24 -2.95
C MET A 1 -10.09 21.10 -4.08
N ARG A 2 -10.15 20.68 -5.34
CA ARG A 2 -9.53 21.41 -6.49
C ARG A 2 -9.92 22.89 -6.56
N GLN A 3 -11.21 23.21 -6.42
CA GLN A 3 -11.69 24.59 -6.44
C GLN A 3 -11.06 25.43 -5.31
N ARG A 4 -10.91 24.86 -4.10
CA ARG A 4 -10.25 25.53 -2.97
C ARG A 4 -8.75 25.77 -3.22
N ALA A 5 -8.11 24.87 -3.97
CA ALA A 5 -6.72 24.97 -4.35
C ALA A 5 -6.48 25.81 -5.62
N GLY A 6 -7.52 26.41 -6.20
CA GLY A 6 -7.41 27.18 -7.44
C GLY A 6 -7.07 26.32 -8.68
N VAL A 7 -7.24 25.01 -8.60
CA VAL A 7 -6.94 24.07 -9.69
C VAL A 7 -8.19 23.81 -10.51
N ALA A 8 -8.06 23.84 -11.83
CA ALA A 8 -9.17 23.56 -12.74
C ALA A 8 -9.75 22.17 -12.52
N TYR A 9 -11.07 22.04 -12.63
CA TYR A 9 -11.73 20.75 -12.59
C TYR A 9 -11.30 19.92 -13.83
N VAL A 10 -10.93 18.68 -13.59
CA VAL A 10 -10.67 17.69 -14.62
C VAL A 10 -11.64 16.54 -14.43
N THR A 11 -12.32 16.15 -15.49
CA THR A 11 -13.21 14.97 -15.46
C THR A 11 -12.39 13.73 -15.10
N PRO A 12 -12.76 12.99 -14.05
CA PRO A 12 -12.05 11.77 -13.68
C PRO A 12 -12.08 10.74 -14.82
N VAL A 13 -10.93 10.18 -15.13
CA VAL A 13 -10.76 9.08 -16.10
C VAL A 13 -10.28 7.85 -15.34
N ALA A 14 -10.80 6.68 -15.73
CA ALA A 14 -10.34 5.42 -15.13
C ALA A 14 -8.86 5.20 -15.42
N ASP A 15 -8.09 4.92 -14.37
CA ASP A 15 -6.68 4.57 -14.48
C ASP A 15 -6.55 3.04 -14.57
N PRO A 16 -6.07 2.49 -15.69
CA PRO A 16 -5.94 1.04 -15.86
C PRO A 16 -4.92 0.41 -14.90
N HIS A 17 -3.99 1.19 -14.38
CA HIS A 17 -2.98 0.73 -13.42
C HIS A 17 -3.38 0.94 -11.96
N PHE A 18 -4.54 1.54 -11.72
CA PHE A 18 -5.01 1.77 -10.36
C PHE A 18 -5.58 0.47 -9.76
N PRO A 19 -5.19 0.10 -8.53
CA PRO A 19 -5.58 -1.19 -7.93
C PRO A 19 -7.09 -1.35 -7.66
N PHE A 20 -7.89 -0.37 -8.00
CA PHE A 20 -9.34 -0.36 -7.84
C PHE A 20 -10.07 -0.43 -9.20
N GLN A 21 -9.54 -1.19 -10.14
CA GLN A 21 -10.20 -1.45 -11.42
C GLN A 21 -11.64 -1.94 -11.20
N GLY A 22 -12.54 -1.53 -12.08
CA GLY A 22 -13.97 -1.86 -11.98
C GLY A 22 -14.81 -0.88 -11.14
N LEU A 23 -14.20 0.04 -10.41
CA LEU A 23 -14.91 1.13 -9.74
C LEU A 23 -15.18 2.28 -10.72
N PRO A 24 -16.28 3.04 -10.54
CA PRO A 24 -16.51 4.26 -11.31
C PRO A 24 -15.31 5.22 -11.21
N PRO A 25 -14.93 5.92 -12.30
CA PRO A 25 -13.78 6.82 -12.32
C PRO A 25 -13.79 7.88 -11.22
N ALA A 26 -14.95 8.40 -10.85
CA ALA A 26 -15.09 9.37 -9.77
C ALA A 26 -14.72 8.76 -8.41
N VAL A 27 -15.06 7.49 -8.17
CA VAL A 27 -14.70 6.80 -6.91
C VAL A 27 -13.19 6.50 -6.88
N GLN A 28 -12.62 6.09 -8.00
CA GLN A 28 -11.16 5.90 -8.12
C GLN A 28 -10.41 7.20 -7.80
N GLU A 29 -10.87 8.32 -8.36
CA GLU A 29 -10.28 9.64 -8.11
C GLU A 29 -10.37 10.04 -6.64
N VAL A 30 -11.52 9.88 -6.00
CA VAL A 30 -11.69 10.18 -4.57
C VAL A 30 -10.74 9.33 -3.72
N ARG A 31 -10.58 8.04 -4.02
CA ARG A 31 -9.67 7.16 -3.30
C ARG A 31 -8.21 7.54 -3.53
N ARG A 32 -7.85 7.94 -4.75
CA ARG A 32 -6.52 8.44 -5.11
C ARG A 32 -6.19 9.73 -4.36
N GLU A 33 -7.10 10.72 -4.39
CA GLU A 33 -6.97 11.98 -3.66
C GLU A 33 -6.83 11.73 -2.15
N ARG A 34 -7.69 10.87 -1.59
CA ARG A 34 -7.62 10.51 -0.17
C ARG A 34 -6.26 9.92 0.21
N ARG A 35 -5.69 9.06 -0.63
CA ARG A 35 -4.36 8.49 -0.40
C ARG A 35 -3.27 9.55 -0.38
N SER A 36 -3.37 10.54 -1.27
CA SER A 36 -2.38 11.62 -1.39
C SER A 36 -2.50 12.61 -0.25
N GLU A 37 -3.72 13.06 0.06
CA GLU A 37 -3.99 14.08 1.09
C GLU A 37 -3.73 13.57 2.52
N LEU A 38 -4.03 12.30 2.77
CA LEU A 38 -3.88 11.67 4.09
C LEU A 38 -2.61 10.80 4.20
N SER A 39 -1.64 11.00 3.29
CA SER A 39 -0.38 10.29 3.36
C SER A 39 0.32 10.56 4.69
N LEU A 40 0.94 9.51 5.26
CA LEU A 40 1.66 9.55 6.56
C LEU A 40 0.78 9.83 7.79
N GLN A 41 -0.55 9.90 7.65
CA GLN A 41 -1.47 10.11 8.78
C GLN A 41 -2.03 8.80 9.37
N GLY A 42 -1.55 7.65 8.94
CA GLY A 42 -1.93 6.34 9.49
C GLY A 42 -3.20 5.71 8.89
N PHE A 43 -3.99 6.43 8.09
CA PHE A 43 -5.28 5.95 7.58
C PHE A 43 -5.20 4.89 6.49
N ARG A 44 -4.02 4.65 5.92
CA ARG A 44 -3.91 3.78 4.74
C ARG A 44 -4.29 2.33 5.00
N LEU A 45 -3.90 1.78 6.15
CA LEU A 45 -4.23 0.41 6.51
C LEU A 45 -5.75 0.24 6.65
N ASP A 46 -6.40 1.15 7.40
CA ASP A 46 -7.85 1.12 7.59
C ASP A 46 -8.61 1.21 6.26
N ASP A 47 -8.13 2.05 5.35
CA ASP A 47 -8.70 2.17 4.01
C ASP A 47 -8.57 0.88 3.21
N LEU A 48 -7.41 0.22 3.24
CA LEU A 48 -7.19 -1.06 2.55
C LEU A 48 -8.10 -2.17 3.11
N MET A 49 -8.24 -2.23 4.43
CA MET A 49 -9.11 -3.19 5.11
C MET A 49 -10.59 -2.92 4.79
N ARG A 50 -11.06 -1.69 4.99
CA ARG A 50 -12.44 -1.29 4.75
C ARG A 50 -12.88 -1.46 3.30
N TRP A 51 -11.97 -1.21 2.35
CA TRP A 51 -12.27 -1.38 0.93
C TRP A 51 -12.04 -2.80 0.43
N ARG A 52 -11.57 -3.70 1.29
CA ARG A 52 -11.22 -5.09 0.96
C ARG A 52 -10.26 -5.19 -0.24
N VAL A 53 -9.21 -4.39 -0.20
CA VAL A 53 -8.18 -4.34 -1.26
C VAL A 53 -6.77 -4.60 -0.72
N ALA A 54 -6.66 -5.05 0.52
CA ALA A 54 -5.37 -5.39 1.13
C ALA A 54 -4.68 -6.58 0.44
N GLY A 55 -5.43 -7.40 -0.29
CA GLY A 55 -4.88 -8.45 -1.14
C GLY A 55 -3.87 -7.94 -2.19
N THR A 56 -3.96 -6.66 -2.59
CA THR A 56 -2.98 -6.03 -3.48
C THR A 56 -1.59 -5.91 -2.86
N LEU A 57 -1.46 -6.04 -1.53
CA LEU A 57 -0.17 -6.03 -0.83
C LEU A 57 0.60 -7.34 -0.97
N LYS A 58 -0.04 -8.42 -1.39
CA LYS A 58 0.58 -9.74 -1.53
C LYS A 58 1.67 -9.78 -2.60
N SER A 59 1.54 -8.97 -3.63
CA SER A 59 2.49 -8.96 -4.73
C SER A 59 3.75 -8.17 -4.39
N VAL A 60 4.78 -8.41 -5.18
CA VAL A 60 6.04 -7.66 -5.10
C VAL A 60 5.80 -6.16 -5.30
N GLU A 61 4.88 -5.80 -6.19
CA GLU A 61 4.48 -4.41 -6.45
C GLU A 61 3.78 -3.78 -5.24
N GLY A 62 3.16 -4.60 -4.38
CA GLY A 62 2.49 -4.17 -3.16
C GLY A 62 3.44 -3.77 -2.02
N ARG A 63 4.73 -4.11 -2.09
CA ARG A 63 5.71 -3.79 -1.03
C ARG A 63 5.90 -2.31 -0.76
N GLY A 64 5.47 -1.47 -1.65
CA GLY A 64 5.70 -0.04 -1.55
C GLY A 64 7.07 0.35 -2.10
N ARG A 65 7.04 1.05 -3.20
CA ARG A 65 8.23 1.58 -3.85
C ARG A 65 8.60 2.94 -3.27
N GLY A 66 9.87 3.22 -3.15
CA GLY A 66 10.41 4.52 -2.79
C GLY A 66 10.58 5.42 -4.01
N ALA A 67 11.61 6.26 -4.00
CA ALA A 67 11.91 7.16 -5.09
C ALA A 67 12.38 6.41 -6.34
N TYR A 68 12.11 6.96 -7.51
CA TYR A 68 12.69 6.47 -8.76
C TYR A 68 14.14 6.94 -8.87
N LEU A 69 15.05 6.00 -8.99
CA LEU A 69 16.50 6.28 -9.09
C LEU A 69 17.04 6.07 -10.52
N GLY A 70 16.20 5.59 -11.44
CA GLY A 70 16.64 5.12 -12.76
C GLY A 70 17.30 3.75 -12.70
N LYS A 71 17.29 3.04 -13.82
CA LYS A 71 17.80 1.66 -13.90
C LYS A 71 19.26 1.51 -13.45
N ASP A 72 20.06 2.57 -13.61
CA ASP A 72 21.47 2.62 -13.25
C ASP A 72 21.73 3.53 -12.03
N GLY A 73 20.70 3.96 -11.30
CA GLY A 73 20.83 4.91 -10.22
C GLY A 73 21.29 6.32 -10.64
N VAL A 74 21.28 6.63 -11.94
CA VAL A 74 21.85 7.85 -12.51
C VAL A 74 21.15 9.11 -12.00
N LEU A 75 19.84 9.06 -11.82
CA LEU A 75 19.08 10.20 -11.28
C LEU A 75 19.52 10.55 -9.85
N TYR A 76 19.71 9.56 -9.01
CA TYR A 76 20.19 9.74 -7.65
C TYR A 76 21.62 10.31 -7.62
N LEU A 77 22.46 9.85 -8.54
CA LEU A 77 23.84 10.32 -8.69
C LEU A 77 23.94 11.81 -9.04
N SER A 78 22.88 12.37 -9.64
CA SER A 78 22.81 13.80 -10.00
C SER A 78 22.59 14.70 -8.78
N PHE A 79 21.96 14.19 -7.72
CA PHE A 79 21.56 14.99 -6.56
C PHE A 79 22.66 15.13 -5.48
N SER A 80 23.58 14.19 -5.37
CA SER A 80 24.64 14.27 -4.36
C SER A 80 25.89 13.47 -4.72
N PRO A 81 26.97 14.15 -5.15
CA PRO A 81 28.26 13.50 -5.41
C PRO A 81 28.87 12.81 -4.16
N SER A 82 28.56 13.28 -2.96
CA SER A 82 29.07 12.69 -1.71
C SER A 82 28.36 11.40 -1.34
N LEU A 83 27.08 11.26 -1.63
CA LEU A 83 26.32 10.01 -1.46
C LEU A 83 26.70 8.96 -2.52
N ARG A 84 27.36 9.38 -3.58
CA ARG A 84 27.88 8.53 -4.65
C ARG A 84 28.91 7.51 -4.16
N LYS A 85 29.73 7.86 -3.17
CA LYS A 85 30.83 7.00 -2.70
C LYS A 85 30.40 5.99 -1.64
N GLU A 86 29.37 6.28 -0.84
CA GLU A 86 29.06 5.50 0.36
C GLU A 86 27.67 4.87 0.35
N GLY A 87 26.70 5.39 -0.41
CA GLY A 87 25.29 5.06 -0.21
C GLY A 87 24.66 4.12 -1.22
N LEU A 88 25.09 4.13 -2.48
CA LEU A 88 24.39 3.39 -3.54
C LEU A 88 24.56 1.89 -3.50
N ASN A 89 25.64 1.39 -2.91
CA ASN A 89 25.86 -0.04 -2.75
C ASN A 89 24.87 -0.69 -1.76
N HIS A 90 24.13 0.12 -1.00
CA HIS A 90 23.17 -0.32 -0.01
C HIS A 90 21.71 0.00 -0.37
N VAL A 91 21.47 0.71 -1.48
CA VAL A 91 20.10 1.02 -1.92
C VAL A 91 19.61 -0.10 -2.83
N LEU A 92 18.69 -0.87 -2.32
CA LEU A 92 18.02 -1.91 -3.10
C LEU A 92 17.04 -1.27 -4.09
N THR A 93 17.15 -1.65 -5.34
CA THR A 93 16.23 -1.24 -6.40
C THR A 93 15.54 -2.46 -7.01
N ASP A 94 14.34 -2.24 -7.56
CA ASP A 94 13.69 -3.21 -8.41
C ASP A 94 14.25 -3.17 -9.85
N ASN A 95 13.72 -4.03 -10.72
CA ASN A 95 14.18 -4.13 -12.11
C ASN A 95 13.80 -2.90 -12.97
N GLU A 96 12.91 -2.05 -12.47
CA GLU A 96 12.47 -0.83 -13.14
C GLU A 96 13.22 0.42 -12.68
N GLY A 97 14.03 0.31 -11.61
CA GLY A 97 14.82 1.41 -11.08
C GLY A 97 14.16 2.20 -9.95
N TRP A 98 13.12 1.64 -9.32
CA TRP A 98 12.54 2.19 -8.10
C TRP A 98 13.24 1.65 -6.87
N MET A 99 13.39 2.47 -5.84
CA MET A 99 13.83 1.99 -4.53
C MET A 99 12.85 0.93 -4.01
N ASP A 100 13.38 -0.23 -3.60
CA ASP A 100 12.64 -1.32 -3.01
C ASP A 100 13.31 -1.74 -1.69
N PRO A 101 13.12 -0.97 -0.61
CA PRO A 101 13.82 -1.19 0.64
C PRO A 101 13.42 -2.49 1.35
N LEU A 102 12.29 -3.07 0.96
CA LEU A 102 11.78 -4.32 1.54
C LEU A 102 12.09 -5.56 0.70
N LYS A 103 12.85 -5.42 -0.40
CA LYS A 103 13.14 -6.51 -1.35
C LYS A 103 13.72 -7.77 -0.68
N GLU A 104 14.64 -7.60 0.26
CA GLU A 104 15.27 -8.72 0.96
C GLU A 104 14.42 -9.28 2.09
N TYR A 105 13.63 -8.42 2.75
CA TYR A 105 12.79 -8.83 3.88
C TYR A 105 11.47 -9.47 3.44
N LEU A 106 10.93 -9.04 2.33
CA LEU A 106 9.65 -9.47 1.80
C LEU A 106 9.77 -9.84 0.31
N PRO A 107 10.59 -10.85 -0.06
CA PRO A 107 10.85 -11.17 -1.47
C PRO A 107 9.57 -11.52 -2.25
N GLU A 108 8.57 -12.07 -1.58
CA GLU A 108 7.27 -12.46 -2.15
C GLU A 108 6.13 -11.46 -1.86
N GLY A 109 6.44 -10.30 -1.26
CA GLY A 109 5.43 -9.37 -0.78
C GLY A 109 4.90 -9.72 0.62
N TYR A 110 3.85 -9.01 1.05
CA TYR A 110 3.23 -9.26 2.35
C TYR A 110 2.41 -10.56 2.34
N LYS A 111 2.48 -11.32 3.43
CA LYS A 111 1.62 -12.48 3.65
C LYS A 111 0.27 -11.98 4.19
N PHE A 112 -0.74 -11.99 3.34
CA PHE A 112 -2.09 -11.58 3.68
C PHE A 112 -3.09 -12.65 3.21
N ASN A 113 -3.91 -13.17 4.11
CA ASN A 113 -4.97 -14.10 3.79
C ASN A 113 -6.31 -13.35 3.72
N GLU A 114 -6.86 -13.22 2.51
CA GLU A 114 -8.09 -12.44 2.27
C GLU A 114 -9.33 -13.02 2.92
N ASP A 115 -9.35 -14.32 3.18
CA ASP A 115 -10.47 -14.98 3.85
C ASP A 115 -10.44 -14.81 5.37
N ARG A 116 -9.31 -14.33 5.90
CA ARG A 116 -9.09 -14.22 7.35
C ARG A 116 -8.72 -12.80 7.78
N ASP A 117 -7.71 -12.19 7.16
CA ASP A 117 -6.96 -11.06 7.73
C ASP A 117 -7.67 -9.71 7.60
N TYR A 118 -8.84 -9.66 6.95
CA TYR A 118 -9.70 -8.47 6.97
C TYR A 118 -10.39 -8.26 8.32
N LEU A 119 -10.47 -9.29 9.15
CA LEU A 119 -11.04 -9.21 10.49
C LEU A 119 -10.00 -9.66 11.52
N LEU A 120 -9.91 -8.95 12.62
CA LEU A 120 -9.07 -9.39 13.73
C LEU A 120 -9.71 -10.57 14.47
N PRO A 121 -8.93 -11.46 15.10
CA PRO A 121 -9.49 -12.52 15.93
C PRO A 121 -10.20 -11.92 17.14
N ILE A 122 -11.33 -12.51 17.51
CA ILE A 122 -11.98 -12.22 18.80
C ILE A 122 -11.11 -12.85 19.89
N PRO A 123 -10.76 -12.12 20.96
CA PRO A 123 -9.98 -12.67 22.05
C PRO A 123 -10.61 -13.93 22.62
N PRO A 124 -9.85 -15.00 22.94
CA PRO A 124 -10.40 -16.24 23.47
C PRO A 124 -11.20 -16.05 24.76
N ASP A 125 -10.81 -15.12 25.60
CA ASP A 125 -11.49 -14.82 26.87
C ASP A 125 -12.90 -14.27 26.64
N GLU A 126 -13.10 -13.45 25.61
CA GLU A 126 -14.42 -12.94 25.24
C GLU A 126 -15.36 -14.07 24.78
N ILE A 127 -14.85 -15.03 24.00
CA ILE A 127 -15.60 -16.20 23.55
C ILE A 127 -15.96 -17.12 24.74
N GLN A 128 -15.10 -17.18 25.76
CA GLN A 128 -15.40 -17.97 26.98
C GLN A 128 -16.46 -17.30 27.85
N MET A 129 -16.50 -15.98 27.87
CA MET A 129 -17.48 -15.22 28.64
C MET A 129 -18.87 -15.20 27.99
N ASP A 130 -18.91 -15.20 26.68
CA ASP A 130 -20.16 -15.22 25.91
C ASP A 130 -20.13 -16.35 24.88
N HIS A 131 -20.87 -17.43 25.19
CA HIS A 131 -20.96 -18.63 24.36
C HIS A 131 -21.76 -18.43 23.04
N GLU A 132 -22.43 -17.29 22.88
CA GLU A 132 -23.11 -16.92 21.64
C GLU A 132 -22.10 -16.33 20.61
N LEU A 133 -20.88 -15.93 21.06
CA LEU A 133 -19.84 -15.42 20.18
C LEU A 133 -19.17 -16.56 19.43
N ASN A 134 -19.09 -16.38 18.11
CA ASN A 134 -18.32 -17.25 17.24
C ASN A 134 -17.07 -16.50 16.74
N GLN A 135 -15.96 -17.22 16.64
CA GLN A 135 -14.72 -16.66 16.11
C GLN A 135 -14.88 -16.18 14.65
N ASN A 136 -14.18 -15.10 14.32
CA ASN A 136 -14.13 -14.61 12.94
C ASN A 136 -13.57 -15.69 11.98
N PRO A 137 -14.06 -15.73 10.72
CA PRO A 137 -13.65 -16.74 9.75
C PRO A 137 -12.14 -16.86 9.61
N GLY A 138 -11.66 -18.10 9.50
CA GLY A 138 -10.24 -18.40 9.28
C GLY A 138 -9.33 -18.30 10.51
N TRP A 139 -9.84 -17.81 11.65
CA TRP A 139 -9.12 -17.79 12.91
C TRP A 139 -9.41 -19.04 13.75
N PRO A 140 -8.43 -19.56 14.52
CA PRO A 140 -8.64 -20.72 15.35
C PRO A 140 -9.65 -20.42 16.47
N THR A 141 -10.50 -21.39 16.75
CA THR A 141 -11.54 -21.31 17.80
C THR A 141 -10.99 -21.61 19.21
N LYS A 142 -9.75 -22.02 19.30
CA LYS A 142 -9.02 -22.33 20.56
C LYS A 142 -7.57 -21.94 20.44
#